data_16474bd60f1e491ab0b614ebb7a2afe1
#
_entry.id   16474bd60f1e491ab0b614ebb7a2afe1
#
_cell.length_a   1.000
_cell.length_b   1.000
_cell.length_c   1.000
_cell.angle_alpha   90.00
_cell.angle_beta   90.00
_cell.angle_gamma   90.00
#
_symmetry.space_group_name_H-M   'P 1'
#
loop_
_entity.id
_entity.type
_entity.pdbx_description
1 polymer ?
#
loop_
_entity_poly.entity_id
_entity_poly.type
_entity_poly.pdbx_seq_one_letter_code
_entity_poly.pdbx_strand_id
1 'polypeptide(L)'
;MPCTLWKYWRLVMILVMLVVCAAASAQTAPSDTPQGSARFLVYFDEFSAFLSDEAKTIIADAAKRARESGARRIVVQARASATGTAETNTDLAQTRSSIVTDQLEADGIARAIIRQEPIGQTGSNDPTVTERRVDVILEP
;
A
#
# COMPACT_ATOMS: atom_id res chain seq x y z
N MET A 1 73.25 -3.07 16.86
CA MET A 1 72.33 -3.98 16.67
C MET A 1 70.91 -3.56 16.88
N PRO A 2 70.04 -3.63 16.18
CA PRO A 2 69.02 -2.59 15.98
C PRO A 2 67.76 -2.83 16.80
N CYS A 3 67.65 -2.30 18.01
CA CYS A 3 66.40 -2.23 18.80
C CYS A 3 65.50 -1.10 18.38
N THR A 4 65.86 -0.31 17.40
CA THR A 4 65.09 0.86 16.97
C THR A 4 64.01 0.55 15.94
N LEU A 5 64.16 -0.50 15.13
CA LEU A 5 63.18 -0.90 14.10
C LEU A 5 61.90 -1.46 14.70
N TRP A 6 61.93 -2.09 15.86
CA TRP A 6 60.76 -2.68 16.48
C TRP A 6 59.80 -1.63 17.04
N LYS A 7 60.32 -0.46 17.45
CA LYS A 7 59.45 0.65 17.93
C LYS A 7 58.67 1.28 16.79
N TYR A 8 59.23 1.36 15.59
CA TYR A 8 58.53 1.89 14.42
C TYR A 8 57.49 0.92 13.87
N TRP A 9 57.69 -0.39 13.97
CA TRP A 9 56.71 -1.38 13.55
C TRP A 9 55.46 -1.32 14.40
N ARG A 10 55.57 -1.10 15.72
CA ARG A 10 54.41 -0.96 16.62
C ARG A 10 53.62 0.32 16.33
N LEU A 11 54.29 1.41 15.99
CA LEU A 11 53.65 2.68 15.61
C LEU A 11 52.97 2.58 14.24
N VAL A 12 53.56 1.90 13.28
CA VAL A 12 52.96 1.67 11.95
C VAL A 12 51.74 0.76 12.05
N MET A 13 51.79 -0.28 12.89
CA MET A 13 50.62 -1.17 13.09
C MET A 13 49.46 -0.46 13.79
N ILE A 14 49.75 0.46 14.73
CA ILE A 14 48.72 1.27 15.37
C ILE A 14 48.10 2.27 14.39
N LEU A 15 48.95 2.86 13.52
CA LEU A 15 48.49 3.81 12.50
C LEU A 15 47.61 3.13 11.41
N VAL A 16 48.00 1.91 11.01
CA VAL A 16 47.22 1.11 10.05
C VAL A 16 45.89 0.64 10.64
N MET A 17 45.84 0.36 11.94
CA MET A 17 44.61 -0.05 12.60
C MET A 17 43.62 1.10 12.80
N LEU A 18 44.07 2.36 12.85
CA LEU A 18 43.25 3.56 12.93
C LEU A 18 42.64 3.98 11.59
N VAL A 19 43.22 3.56 10.46
CA VAL A 19 42.74 3.89 9.11
C VAL A 19 41.63 2.91 8.65
N VAL A 20 41.58 1.70 9.19
CA VAL A 20 40.61 0.67 8.79
C VAL A 20 39.23 0.89 9.48
N CYS A 21 39.15 1.76 10.48
CA CYS A 21 37.87 1.99 11.22
C CYS A 21 36.98 3.07 10.61
N ALA A 22 37.34 3.68 9.47
CA ALA A 22 36.58 4.75 8.82
C ALA A 22 35.81 4.31 7.56
N ALA A 23 35.73 3.02 7.26
CA ALA A 23 34.96 2.48 6.15
C ALA A 23 33.89 1.52 6.64
N ALA A 24 33.08 1.96 7.63
CA ALA A 24 31.94 1.19 8.04
C ALA A 24 30.75 2.14 8.15
N SER A 25 29.71 1.72 7.46
CA SER A 25 28.34 2.18 7.65
C SER A 25 27.87 3.29 6.73
N ALA A 26 27.90 3.06 5.43
CA ALA A 26 26.69 3.33 4.70
C ALA A 26 25.67 2.21 5.08
N GLN A 27 25.20 2.24 6.31
CA GLN A 27 23.94 1.61 6.64
C GLN A 27 22.91 2.39 5.86
N THR A 28 22.50 1.79 4.72
CA THR A 28 21.19 2.07 4.15
C THR A 28 20.25 1.78 5.30
N ALA A 29 19.82 2.83 5.99
CA ALA A 29 18.70 2.74 6.91
C ALA A 29 17.59 2.03 6.12
N PRO A 30 16.97 0.97 6.65
CA PRO A 30 15.71 0.55 6.11
C PRO A 30 14.86 1.81 6.14
N SER A 31 14.35 2.19 4.98
CA SER A 31 13.32 3.21 4.91
C SER A 31 12.18 2.65 5.76
N ASP A 32 12.15 3.02 7.04
CA ASP A 32 10.94 3.06 7.83
C ASP A 32 10.07 4.13 7.19
N THR A 33 9.58 3.81 6.00
CA THR A 33 8.32 4.36 5.56
C THR A 33 7.38 3.97 6.70
N PRO A 34 6.80 4.94 7.45
CA PRO A 34 5.77 4.62 8.41
C PRO A 34 4.85 3.67 7.66
N GLN A 35 4.49 2.54 8.27
CA GLN A 35 3.58 1.57 7.66
C GLN A 35 2.24 2.27 7.48
N GLY A 36 2.23 3.21 6.56
CA GLY A 36 1.07 3.93 6.10
C GLY A 36 0.16 2.89 5.46
N SER A 37 -1.11 3.01 5.73
CA SER A 37 -2.15 2.22 5.12
C SER A 37 -1.89 2.07 3.62
N ALA A 38 -1.65 0.84 3.16
CA ALA A 38 -1.50 0.58 1.72
C ALA A 38 -2.86 0.77 1.06
N ARG A 39 -2.88 1.47 -0.07
CA ARG A 39 -4.10 1.77 -0.81
C ARG A 39 -4.01 1.20 -2.22
N PHE A 40 -5.05 0.48 -2.64
CA PHE A 40 -5.22 -0.05 -3.99
C PHE A 40 -6.44 0.60 -4.62
N LEU A 41 -6.33 1.03 -5.86
CA LEU A 41 -7.37 1.75 -6.59
C LEU A 41 -7.98 0.83 -7.64
N VAL A 42 -9.27 0.55 -7.51
CA VAL A 42 -10.04 -0.27 -8.45
C VAL A 42 -10.98 0.66 -9.22
N TYR A 43 -10.81 0.75 -10.52
CA TYR A 43 -11.60 1.61 -11.39
C TYR A 43 -12.75 0.84 -12.03
N PHE A 44 -13.84 1.55 -12.29
CA PHE A 44 -15.05 1.03 -12.92
C PHE A 44 -15.46 1.86 -14.13
N ASP A 45 -16.14 1.21 -15.05
CA ASP A 45 -16.81 1.90 -16.15
C ASP A 45 -18.00 2.72 -15.64
N GLU A 46 -18.41 3.69 -16.46
CA GLU A 46 -19.54 4.55 -16.13
C GLU A 46 -20.84 3.71 -15.99
N PHE A 47 -21.61 3.98 -14.96
CA PHE A 47 -22.84 3.26 -14.60
C PHE A 47 -22.66 1.73 -14.44
N SER A 48 -21.45 1.24 -14.29
CA SER A 48 -21.14 -0.17 -14.16
C SER A 48 -20.54 -0.49 -12.77
N ALA A 49 -20.84 -1.69 -12.29
CA ALA A 49 -20.18 -2.33 -11.16
C ALA A 49 -19.48 -3.64 -11.58
N PHE A 50 -19.27 -3.82 -12.88
CA PHE A 50 -18.56 -4.99 -13.40
C PHE A 50 -17.06 -4.91 -13.11
N LEU A 51 -16.47 -6.00 -12.57
CA LEU A 51 -15.05 -6.13 -12.37
C LEU A 51 -14.36 -6.61 -13.63
N SER A 52 -13.53 -5.77 -14.23
CA SER A 52 -12.62 -6.18 -15.29
C SER A 52 -11.56 -7.16 -14.76
N ASP A 53 -10.87 -7.86 -15.63
CA ASP A 53 -9.80 -8.79 -15.23
C ASP A 53 -8.63 -8.03 -14.58
N GLU A 54 -8.37 -6.80 -15.02
CA GLU A 54 -7.40 -5.90 -14.37
C GLU A 54 -7.84 -5.55 -12.95
N ALA A 55 -9.11 -5.19 -12.76
CA ALA A 55 -9.67 -4.90 -11.43
C ALA A 55 -9.54 -6.10 -10.49
N LYS A 56 -9.83 -7.31 -10.96
CA LYS A 56 -9.65 -8.55 -10.18
C LYS A 56 -8.20 -8.78 -9.79
N THR A 57 -7.26 -8.51 -10.71
CA THR A 57 -5.82 -8.61 -10.42
C THR A 57 -5.41 -7.65 -9.30
N ILE A 58 -5.86 -6.39 -9.36
CA ILE A 58 -5.59 -5.38 -8.31
C ILE A 58 -6.16 -5.84 -6.96
N ILE A 59 -7.37 -6.40 -6.94
CA ILE A 59 -8.00 -6.89 -5.71
C ILE A 59 -7.23 -8.10 -5.16
N ALA A 60 -6.80 -9.02 -6.01
CA ALA A 60 -5.97 -10.18 -5.61
C ALA A 60 -4.62 -9.73 -5.02
N ASP A 61 -3.98 -8.72 -5.60
CA ASP A 61 -2.75 -8.12 -5.06
C ASP A 61 -2.99 -7.46 -3.70
N ALA A 62 -4.11 -6.76 -3.55
CA ALA A 62 -4.52 -6.18 -2.27
C ALA A 62 -4.73 -7.27 -1.21
N ALA A 63 -5.42 -8.36 -1.55
CA ALA A 63 -5.64 -9.51 -0.67
C ALA A 63 -4.33 -10.19 -0.27
N LYS A 64 -3.42 -10.39 -1.24
CA LYS A 64 -2.08 -10.92 -0.98
C LYS A 64 -1.32 -10.02 -0.01
N ARG A 65 -1.29 -8.71 -0.30
CA ARG A 65 -0.59 -7.74 0.55
C ARG A 65 -1.18 -7.67 1.96
N ALA A 66 -2.51 -7.75 2.10
CA ALA A 66 -3.18 -7.77 3.40
C ALA A 66 -2.73 -8.96 4.25
N ARG A 67 -2.62 -10.16 3.65
CA ARG A 67 -2.14 -11.36 4.35
C ARG A 67 -0.66 -11.23 4.75
N GLU A 68 0.18 -10.73 3.84
CA GLU A 68 1.63 -10.56 4.08
C GLU A 68 1.93 -9.53 5.17
N SER A 69 1.16 -8.44 5.22
CA SER A 69 1.33 -7.37 6.22
C SER A 69 0.62 -7.64 7.54
N GLY A 70 -0.24 -8.68 7.59
CA GLY A 70 -1.05 -8.94 8.77
C GLY A 70 -2.10 -7.86 9.03
N ALA A 71 -2.65 -7.27 7.98
CA ALA A 71 -3.66 -6.21 8.09
C ALA A 71 -4.82 -6.66 8.96
N ARG A 72 -5.20 -5.81 9.93
CA ARG A 72 -6.28 -6.10 10.88
C ARG A 72 -7.63 -5.61 10.39
N ARG A 73 -7.61 -4.66 9.47
CA ARG A 73 -8.81 -4.10 8.86
C ARG A 73 -8.55 -3.76 7.40
N ILE A 74 -9.57 -3.95 6.59
CA ILE A 74 -9.58 -3.51 5.19
C ILE A 74 -10.80 -2.61 5.01
N VAL A 75 -10.59 -1.37 4.59
CA VAL A 75 -11.66 -0.43 4.31
C VAL A 75 -11.88 -0.37 2.80
N VAL A 76 -13.12 -0.61 2.37
CA VAL A 76 -13.54 -0.57 0.96
C VAL A 76 -14.38 0.69 0.77
N GLN A 77 -13.75 1.77 0.30
CA GLN A 77 -14.39 3.07 0.05
C GLN A 77 -14.80 3.17 -1.40
N ALA A 78 -16.10 3.12 -1.68
CA ALA A 78 -16.63 3.21 -3.03
C ALA A 78 -17.12 4.62 -3.35
N ARG A 79 -16.74 5.12 -4.51
CA ARG A 79 -17.12 6.43 -5.04
C ARG A 79 -17.84 6.26 -6.37
N ALA A 80 -18.74 7.21 -6.66
CA ALA A 80 -19.38 7.35 -7.95
C ALA A 80 -19.18 8.77 -8.46
N SER A 81 -19.14 8.95 -9.80
CA SER A 81 -19.00 10.28 -10.40
C SER A 81 -20.25 11.14 -10.12
N ALA A 82 -20.11 12.46 -10.31
CA ALA A 82 -21.21 13.40 -10.15
C ALA A 82 -22.29 13.28 -11.25
N THR A 83 -22.13 12.38 -12.22
CA THR A 83 -23.09 12.15 -13.31
C THR A 83 -24.29 11.37 -12.77
N GLY A 84 -25.49 11.88 -12.97
CA GLY A 84 -26.74 11.27 -12.50
C GLY A 84 -27.25 11.86 -11.18
N THR A 85 -28.15 11.15 -10.50
CA THR A 85 -28.70 11.60 -9.22
C THR A 85 -27.86 11.11 -8.06
N ALA A 86 -27.87 11.84 -6.93
CA ALA A 86 -27.16 11.44 -5.73
C ALA A 86 -27.61 10.05 -5.21
N GLU A 87 -28.90 9.75 -5.32
CA GLU A 87 -29.47 8.46 -4.93
C GLU A 87 -28.89 7.33 -5.78
N THR A 88 -28.96 7.44 -7.12
CA THR A 88 -28.39 6.44 -8.04
C THR A 88 -26.89 6.23 -7.80
N ASN A 89 -26.15 7.30 -7.52
CA ASN A 89 -24.72 7.22 -7.26
C ASN A 89 -24.41 6.55 -5.90
N THR A 90 -25.27 6.73 -4.91
CA THR A 90 -25.18 6.02 -3.63
C THR A 90 -25.39 4.53 -3.82
N ASP A 91 -26.44 4.14 -4.55
CA ASP A 91 -26.73 2.73 -4.84
C ASP A 91 -25.62 2.06 -5.66
N LEU A 92 -25.06 2.80 -6.63
CA LEU A 92 -23.95 2.31 -7.43
C LEU A 92 -22.67 2.13 -6.58
N ALA A 93 -22.39 3.07 -5.69
CA ALA A 93 -21.25 2.96 -4.77
C ALA A 93 -21.44 1.77 -3.80
N GLN A 94 -22.65 1.56 -3.29
CA GLN A 94 -23.00 0.42 -2.45
C GLN A 94 -22.75 -0.90 -3.20
N THR A 95 -23.24 -1.00 -4.44
CA THR A 95 -23.05 -2.19 -5.28
C THR A 95 -21.58 -2.45 -5.57
N ARG A 96 -20.80 -1.42 -5.93
CA ARG A 96 -19.37 -1.53 -6.17
C ARG A 96 -18.61 -2.01 -4.93
N SER A 97 -18.93 -1.44 -3.76
CA SER A 97 -18.26 -1.87 -2.51
C SER A 97 -18.59 -3.32 -2.16
N SER A 98 -19.81 -3.78 -2.40
CA SER A 98 -20.19 -5.17 -2.18
C SER A 98 -19.45 -6.13 -3.10
N ILE A 99 -19.39 -5.83 -4.39
CA ILE A 99 -18.69 -6.68 -5.37
C ILE A 99 -17.19 -6.77 -5.09
N VAL A 100 -16.54 -5.66 -4.72
CA VAL A 100 -15.12 -5.68 -4.34
C VAL A 100 -14.91 -6.49 -3.05
N THR A 101 -15.83 -6.37 -2.10
CA THR A 101 -15.79 -7.15 -0.86
C THR A 101 -15.93 -8.65 -1.12
N ASP A 102 -16.90 -9.03 -1.96
CA ASP A 102 -17.11 -10.43 -2.32
C ASP A 102 -15.89 -11.03 -3.05
N GLN A 103 -15.22 -10.22 -3.90
CA GLN A 103 -13.97 -10.63 -4.54
C GLN A 103 -12.83 -10.79 -3.52
N LEU A 104 -12.68 -9.87 -2.56
CA LEU A 104 -11.68 -10.00 -1.48
C LEU A 104 -11.92 -11.28 -0.64
N GLU A 105 -13.18 -11.63 -0.37
CA GLU A 105 -13.53 -12.89 0.31
C GLU A 105 -13.14 -14.11 -0.54
N ALA A 106 -13.42 -14.08 -1.85
CA ALA A 106 -13.02 -15.14 -2.77
C ALA A 106 -11.50 -15.30 -2.84
N ASP A 107 -10.75 -14.20 -2.67
CA ASP A 107 -9.28 -14.17 -2.60
C ASP A 107 -8.73 -14.51 -1.20
N GLY A 108 -9.58 -14.96 -0.27
CA GLY A 108 -9.19 -15.52 1.03
C GLY A 108 -9.09 -14.52 2.18
N ILE A 109 -9.72 -13.36 2.07
CA ILE A 109 -9.82 -12.39 3.16
C ILE A 109 -11.09 -12.67 3.99
N ALA A 110 -10.94 -12.70 5.33
CA ALA A 110 -12.08 -12.89 6.21
C ALA A 110 -13.02 -11.67 6.18
N ARG A 111 -14.32 -11.90 5.96
CA ARG A 111 -15.34 -10.84 5.95
C ARG A 111 -15.31 -9.96 7.20
N ALA A 112 -15.01 -10.55 8.35
CA ALA A 112 -14.99 -9.86 9.65
C ALA A 112 -14.01 -8.68 9.72
N ILE A 113 -12.96 -8.65 8.88
CA ILE A 113 -11.99 -7.54 8.85
C ILE A 113 -12.29 -6.54 7.74
N ILE A 114 -13.28 -6.78 6.87
CA ILE A 114 -13.65 -5.91 5.77
C ILE A 114 -14.77 -4.95 6.21
N ARG A 115 -14.52 -3.65 6.08
CA ARG A 115 -15.50 -2.60 6.32
C ARG A 115 -15.84 -1.90 5.01
N GLN A 116 -17.12 -1.88 4.66
CA GLN A 116 -17.62 -1.16 3.49
C GLN A 116 -17.97 0.28 3.88
N GLU A 117 -17.53 1.22 3.06
CA GLU A 117 -17.83 2.65 3.18
C GLU A 117 -18.27 3.19 1.81
N PRO A 118 -19.53 3.00 1.43
CA PRO A 118 -20.06 3.58 0.20
C PRO A 118 -20.20 5.10 0.40
N ILE A 119 -19.32 5.88 -0.22
CA ILE A 119 -19.32 7.35 -0.12
C ILE A 119 -20.36 7.95 -1.08
N GLY A 120 -20.64 7.25 -2.20
CA GLY A 120 -21.53 7.74 -3.22
C GLY A 120 -20.92 8.88 -4.05
N GLN A 121 -21.74 9.91 -4.32
CA GLN A 121 -21.28 11.07 -5.07
C GLN A 121 -20.30 11.89 -4.26
N THR A 122 -19.12 12.17 -4.84
CA THR A 122 -18.17 13.12 -4.26
C THR A 122 -18.54 14.55 -4.64
N GLY A 123 -18.22 15.52 -3.80
CA GLY A 123 -18.49 16.94 -4.06
C GLY A 123 -17.65 17.56 -5.21
N SER A 124 -16.87 16.76 -5.89
CA SER A 124 -16.08 17.15 -7.06
C SER A 124 -17.00 17.10 -8.30
N ASN A 125 -17.06 18.20 -9.03
CA ASN A 125 -17.75 18.28 -10.33
C ASN A 125 -16.91 17.66 -11.46
N ASP A 126 -15.89 16.88 -11.12
CA ASP A 126 -15.02 16.25 -12.11
C ASP A 126 -15.64 14.93 -12.58
N PRO A 127 -16.09 14.82 -13.84
CA PRO A 127 -16.67 13.59 -14.39
C PRO A 127 -15.61 12.54 -14.74
N THR A 128 -14.36 12.75 -14.34
CA THR A 128 -13.24 11.90 -14.74
C THR A 128 -13.30 10.50 -14.13
N VAL A 129 -12.52 9.60 -14.72
CA VAL A 129 -12.33 8.22 -14.25
C VAL A 129 -11.93 8.16 -12.76
N THR A 130 -11.28 9.22 -12.26
CA THR A 130 -10.85 9.33 -10.86
C THR A 130 -11.96 9.24 -9.84
N GLU A 131 -13.18 9.61 -10.19
CA GLU A 131 -14.34 9.54 -9.29
C GLU A 131 -15.12 8.21 -9.39
N ARG A 132 -14.80 7.37 -10.37
CA ARG A 132 -15.41 6.06 -10.59
C ARG A 132 -14.53 4.95 -10.06
N ARG A 133 -14.22 4.99 -8.76
CA ARG A 133 -13.28 4.05 -8.15
C ARG A 133 -13.74 3.51 -6.81
N VAL A 134 -13.14 2.40 -6.47
CA VAL A 134 -13.17 1.87 -5.11
C VAL A 134 -11.74 1.85 -4.58
N ASP A 135 -11.53 2.48 -3.45
CA ASP A 135 -10.27 2.48 -2.73
C ASP A 135 -10.29 1.32 -1.74
N VAL A 136 -9.37 0.37 -1.88
CA VAL A 136 -9.12 -0.72 -0.93
C VAL A 136 -7.96 -0.30 -0.05
N ILE A 137 -8.22 0.00 1.22
CA ILE A 137 -7.25 0.55 2.17
C ILE A 137 -6.96 -0.52 3.22
N LEU A 138 -5.69 -0.90 3.33
CA LEU A 138 -5.21 -1.86 4.32
C LEU A 138 -4.77 -1.11 5.57
N GLU A 139 -5.36 -1.44 6.71
CA GLU A 139 -4.99 -0.87 8.01
C GLU A 139 -4.31 -1.93 8.89
N PRO A 140 -3.19 -1.56 9.57
CA PRO A 140 -2.44 -2.45 10.43
C PRO A 140 -3.20 -2.90 11.68
#